data_e70d4008dd362e852cdcc9ef344efee0
#
_entry.id   e70d4008dd362e852cdcc9ef344efee0
#
_cell.length_a   1.000
_cell.length_b   1.000
_cell.length_c   1.000
_cell.angle_alpha   90.00
_cell.angle_beta   90.00
_cell.angle_gamma   90.00
#
_symmetry.space_group_name_H-M   'P 1'
#
loop_
_entity.id
_entity.type
_entity.pdbx_description
1 polymer ?
#
loop_
_entity_poly.entity_id
_entity_poly.type
_entity_poly.pdbx_seq_one_letter_code
_entity_poly.pdbx_strand_id
1 'polypeptide(L)'
;MVARVTGATLRYLECEKDGTLKDDTLKEGINANTKIVAVAQVSNVLGCVNSIKKIAKIAHDNGAVMVVDAAQSAPHMKIDVKDLDADFLAFSGHKLMGPMGIGVLYGKESILKNMQPFLTGGEMINSVTRDGATYAELPHKFEAGTVNAAGAVGLAAAIKYINEIGFDYIQQKEEKLTKIAINGLKGHKYIHILGSDDYKNHTGIAAFTIDGVHPHDVSEILSF
;
A
#
# COMPACT_ATOMS: atom_id res chain seq x y z
N MET A 1 5.84 12.37 11.65
CA MET A 1 4.89 13.17 12.46
C MET A 1 4.37 12.38 13.65
N VAL A 2 3.67 11.26 13.47
CA VAL A 2 3.06 10.46 14.56
C VAL A 2 4.07 10.10 15.65
N ALA A 3 5.24 9.56 15.31
CA ALA A 3 6.26 9.21 16.29
C ALA A 3 6.71 10.39 17.17
N ARG A 4 6.79 11.62 16.61
CA ARG A 4 7.13 12.81 17.38
C ARG A 4 6.07 13.20 18.41
N VAL A 5 4.80 13.00 18.06
CA VAL A 5 3.66 13.36 18.93
C VAL A 5 3.47 12.33 20.04
N THR A 6 3.68 11.04 19.74
CA THR A 6 3.46 9.93 20.66
C THR A 6 4.68 9.54 21.48
N GLY A 7 5.88 10.06 21.14
CA GLY A 7 7.14 9.63 21.75
C GLY A 7 7.61 8.24 21.27
N ALA A 8 6.95 7.66 20.28
CA ALA A 8 7.33 6.37 19.72
C ALA A 8 8.64 6.47 18.93
N THR A 9 9.46 5.42 18.99
CA THR A 9 10.67 5.29 18.17
C THR A 9 10.30 4.72 16.81
N LEU A 10 10.68 5.43 15.73
CA LEU A 10 10.55 4.93 14.37
C LEU A 10 11.83 4.16 14.01
N ARG A 11 11.65 2.90 13.62
CA ARG A 11 12.71 2.03 13.11
C ARG A 11 12.43 1.67 11.66
N TYR A 12 13.42 1.82 10.81
CA TYR A 12 13.37 1.37 9.42
C TYR A 12 14.05 0.01 9.30
N LEU A 13 13.44 -0.89 8.52
CA LEU A 13 14.06 -2.13 8.10
C LEU A 13 14.63 -1.93 6.71
N GLU A 14 15.92 -2.24 6.56
CA GLU A 14 16.59 -2.14 5.27
C GLU A 14 16.21 -3.33 4.38
N CYS A 15 15.91 -3.04 3.13
CA CYS A 15 15.72 -4.07 2.12
C CYS A 15 17.04 -4.40 1.42
N GLU A 16 17.08 -5.55 0.78
CA GLU A 16 18.15 -5.94 -0.13
C GLU A 16 18.18 -5.07 -1.39
N LYS A 17 19.22 -5.18 -2.19
CA LYS A 17 19.34 -4.42 -3.46
C LYS A 17 18.21 -4.70 -4.44
N ASP A 18 17.62 -5.88 -4.39
CA ASP A 18 16.46 -6.28 -5.18
C ASP A 18 15.11 -5.81 -4.61
N GLY A 19 15.13 -5.12 -3.45
CA GLY A 19 13.94 -4.61 -2.78
C GLY A 19 13.28 -5.61 -1.84
N THR A 20 13.80 -6.82 -1.69
CA THR A 20 13.23 -7.84 -0.79
C THR A 20 13.62 -7.61 0.66
N LEU A 21 12.78 -8.09 1.58
CA LEU A 21 13.04 -8.11 3.03
C LEU A 21 13.43 -9.53 3.44
N LYS A 22 14.68 -9.69 3.94
CA LYS A 22 15.14 -10.98 4.47
C LYS A 22 14.43 -11.35 5.76
N ASP A 23 14.32 -12.66 6.00
CA ASP A 23 13.72 -13.22 7.20
C ASP A 23 14.43 -12.77 8.48
N ASP A 24 15.75 -12.74 8.44
CA ASP A 24 16.55 -12.32 9.59
C ASP A 24 16.33 -10.83 9.89
N THR A 25 16.30 -9.97 8.87
CA THR A 25 15.97 -8.55 9.02
C THR A 25 14.60 -8.35 9.66
N LEU A 26 13.60 -9.14 9.22
CA LEU A 26 12.25 -9.08 9.80
C LEU A 26 12.23 -9.54 11.26
N LYS A 27 12.88 -10.68 11.58
CA LYS A 27 12.91 -11.24 12.94
C LYS A 27 13.71 -10.39 13.93
N GLU A 28 14.81 -9.78 13.49
CA GLU A 28 15.62 -8.89 14.33
C GLU A 28 14.96 -7.52 14.48
N GLY A 29 14.24 -7.07 13.45
CA GLY A 29 13.61 -5.77 13.40
C GLY A 29 12.29 -5.68 14.15
N ILE A 30 11.52 -6.76 14.18
CA ILE A 30 10.20 -6.85 14.80
C ILE A 30 10.33 -7.67 16.09
N ASN A 31 10.01 -7.05 17.22
CA ASN A 31 10.17 -7.67 18.54
C ASN A 31 9.03 -7.24 19.49
N ALA A 32 9.02 -7.73 20.72
CA ALA A 32 7.96 -7.49 21.72
C ALA A 32 7.72 -5.99 22.05
N ASN A 33 8.67 -5.09 21.75
CA ASN A 33 8.49 -3.65 21.91
C ASN A 33 7.82 -3.01 20.67
N THR A 34 7.74 -3.73 19.55
CA THR A 34 7.10 -3.24 18.33
C THR A 34 5.59 -3.15 18.55
N LYS A 35 5.00 -1.99 18.23
CA LYS A 35 3.55 -1.76 18.36
C LYS A 35 2.85 -1.76 17.01
N ILE A 36 3.52 -1.28 15.97
CA ILE A 36 2.98 -1.19 14.61
C ILE A 36 4.06 -1.62 13.64
N VAL A 37 3.70 -2.47 12.70
CA VAL A 37 4.50 -2.80 11.52
C VAL A 37 3.75 -2.24 10.31
N ALA A 38 4.37 -1.31 9.59
CA ALA A 38 3.78 -0.69 8.41
C ALA A 38 4.67 -0.99 7.18
N VAL A 39 4.06 -1.52 6.12
CA VAL A 39 4.79 -1.89 4.90
C VAL A 39 3.92 -1.72 3.66
N ALA A 40 4.52 -1.29 2.55
CA ALA A 40 3.87 -1.33 1.25
C ALA A 40 3.86 -2.78 0.73
N GLN A 41 2.70 -3.26 0.27
CA GLN A 41 2.61 -4.59 -0.35
C GLN A 41 3.39 -4.64 -1.66
N VAL A 42 3.35 -3.55 -2.43
CA VAL A 42 4.14 -3.37 -3.66
C VAL A 42 4.88 -2.04 -3.60
N SER A 43 6.17 -2.07 -3.86
CA SER A 43 6.98 -0.85 -3.95
C SER A 43 6.59 -0.01 -5.16
N ASN A 44 6.31 1.27 -4.95
CA ASN A 44 6.04 2.23 -6.02
C ASN A 44 7.29 2.65 -6.82
N VAL A 45 8.47 2.26 -6.37
CA VAL A 45 9.76 2.57 -7.02
C VAL A 45 10.33 1.35 -7.70
N LEU A 46 10.42 0.23 -6.96
CA LEU A 46 11.08 -0.98 -7.44
C LEU A 46 10.11 -2.01 -8.06
N GLY A 47 8.81 -1.86 -7.85
CA GLY A 47 7.80 -2.83 -8.31
C GLY A 47 7.83 -4.18 -7.60
N CYS A 48 8.73 -4.40 -6.65
CA CYS A 48 8.83 -5.66 -5.90
C CYS A 48 7.61 -5.86 -4.99
N VAL A 49 7.21 -7.12 -4.84
CA VAL A 49 6.05 -7.54 -4.03
C VAL A 49 6.52 -8.10 -2.70
N ASN A 50 6.03 -7.51 -1.60
CA ASN A 50 6.32 -7.99 -0.26
C ASN A 50 5.34 -9.08 0.20
N SER A 51 5.84 -10.10 0.90
CA SER A 51 5.04 -11.18 1.46
C SER A 51 4.31 -10.72 2.72
N ILE A 52 3.17 -10.03 2.54
CA ILE A 52 2.39 -9.44 3.64
C ILE A 52 1.99 -10.49 4.68
N LYS A 53 1.47 -11.64 4.25
CA LYS A 53 1.05 -12.72 5.15
C LYS A 53 2.16 -13.19 6.10
N LYS A 54 3.39 -13.28 5.59
CA LYS A 54 4.56 -13.63 6.40
C LYS A 54 4.92 -12.53 7.40
N ILE A 55 4.92 -11.27 6.93
CA ILE A 55 5.25 -10.11 7.78
C ILE A 55 4.16 -9.95 8.86
N ALA A 56 2.88 -10.09 8.51
CA ALA A 56 1.76 -10.06 9.44
C ALA A 56 1.91 -11.10 10.54
N LYS A 57 2.26 -12.35 10.17
CA LYS A 57 2.51 -13.39 11.16
C LYS A 57 3.60 -12.99 12.16
N ILE A 58 4.74 -12.48 11.69
CA ILE A 58 5.84 -12.06 12.57
C ILE A 58 5.39 -10.87 13.45
N ALA A 59 4.64 -9.92 12.89
CA ALA A 59 4.09 -8.79 13.64
C ALA A 59 3.17 -9.27 14.77
N HIS A 60 2.21 -10.14 14.46
CA HIS A 60 1.24 -10.67 15.43
C HIS A 60 1.91 -11.57 16.49
N ASP A 61 2.88 -12.40 16.12
CA ASP A 61 3.65 -13.21 17.07
C ASP A 61 4.37 -12.34 18.12
N ASN A 62 4.62 -11.06 17.80
CA ASN A 62 5.21 -10.06 18.71
C ASN A 62 4.19 -9.05 19.28
N GLY A 63 2.89 -9.25 19.06
CA GLY A 63 1.83 -8.38 19.57
C GLY A 63 1.71 -7.03 18.87
N ALA A 64 2.26 -6.89 17.68
CA ALA A 64 2.20 -5.67 16.87
C ALA A 64 1.02 -5.68 15.89
N VAL A 65 0.48 -4.49 15.60
CA VAL A 65 -0.56 -4.26 14.59
C VAL A 65 0.07 -4.19 13.20
N MET A 66 -0.52 -4.88 12.22
CA MET A 66 -0.08 -4.90 10.83
C MET A 66 -0.83 -3.88 9.98
N VAL A 67 -0.13 -2.91 9.42
CA VAL A 67 -0.67 -1.87 8.53
C VAL A 67 -0.09 -2.04 7.12
N VAL A 68 -0.94 -2.21 6.14
CA VAL A 68 -0.56 -2.47 4.74
C VAL A 68 -0.89 -1.26 3.87
N ASP A 69 0.12 -0.72 3.20
CA ASP A 69 -0.09 0.18 2.07
C ASP A 69 -0.29 -0.67 0.81
N ALA A 70 -1.53 -0.69 0.32
CA ALA A 70 -1.93 -1.39 -0.88
C ALA A 70 -2.12 -0.45 -2.09
N ALA A 71 -1.60 0.77 -2.02
CA ALA A 71 -1.79 1.75 -3.09
C ALA A 71 -1.28 1.27 -4.45
N GLN A 72 -0.20 0.49 -4.47
CA GLN A 72 0.35 -0.10 -5.70
C GLN A 72 -0.10 -1.54 -5.93
N SER A 73 -0.62 -2.24 -4.94
CA SER A 73 -1.08 -3.61 -5.13
C SER A 73 -2.55 -3.70 -5.57
N ALA A 74 -3.41 -2.83 -5.04
CA ALA A 74 -4.84 -2.87 -5.32
C ALA A 74 -5.21 -2.81 -6.82
N PRO A 75 -4.52 -2.04 -7.70
CA PRO A 75 -4.81 -2.04 -9.14
C PRO A 75 -4.26 -3.26 -9.89
N HIS A 76 -3.30 -3.99 -9.32
CA HIS A 76 -2.51 -4.98 -10.04
C HIS A 76 -2.78 -6.42 -9.62
N MET A 77 -3.29 -6.66 -8.41
CA MET A 77 -3.50 -8.00 -7.89
C MET A 77 -4.75 -8.12 -7.03
N LYS A 78 -5.32 -9.32 -6.99
CA LYS A 78 -6.43 -9.62 -6.09
C LYS A 78 -5.96 -9.55 -4.64
N ILE A 79 -6.69 -8.79 -3.83
CA ILE A 79 -6.43 -8.64 -2.39
C ILE A 79 -7.54 -9.34 -1.61
N ASP A 80 -7.14 -10.22 -0.70
CA ASP A 80 -8.01 -10.77 0.34
C ASP A 80 -7.42 -10.39 1.70
N VAL A 81 -8.06 -9.43 2.38
CA VAL A 81 -7.57 -8.90 3.66
C VAL A 81 -7.55 -9.93 4.77
N LYS A 82 -8.41 -10.96 4.68
CA LYS A 82 -8.45 -12.05 5.67
C LYS A 82 -7.30 -13.03 5.45
N ASP A 83 -7.00 -13.36 4.18
CA ASP A 83 -5.86 -14.21 3.85
C ASP A 83 -4.52 -13.53 4.16
N LEU A 84 -4.41 -12.22 3.91
CA LEU A 84 -3.24 -11.42 4.26
C LEU A 84 -3.07 -11.25 5.77
N ASP A 85 -4.13 -11.44 6.54
CA ASP A 85 -4.22 -11.15 7.98
C ASP A 85 -3.80 -9.71 8.33
N ALA A 86 -4.14 -8.76 7.43
CA ALA A 86 -3.90 -7.35 7.66
C ALA A 86 -4.86 -6.80 8.74
N ASP A 87 -4.35 -6.02 9.68
CA ASP A 87 -5.18 -5.30 10.64
C ASP A 87 -5.75 -4.02 10.05
N PHE A 88 -4.93 -3.32 9.26
CA PHE A 88 -5.32 -2.19 8.43
C PHE A 88 -4.76 -2.34 7.02
N LEU A 89 -5.54 -1.91 6.04
CA LEU A 89 -5.09 -1.85 4.65
C LEU A 89 -5.67 -0.60 3.98
N ALA A 90 -4.81 0.17 3.31
CA ALA A 90 -5.24 1.39 2.64
C ALA A 90 -4.85 1.39 1.15
N PHE A 91 -5.71 1.96 0.31
CA PHE A 91 -5.40 2.23 -1.09
C PHE A 91 -6.10 3.48 -1.61
N SER A 92 -5.58 4.02 -2.72
CA SER A 92 -6.08 5.24 -3.37
C SER A 92 -6.91 4.90 -4.60
N GLY A 93 -8.07 5.56 -4.73
CA GLY A 93 -8.99 5.32 -5.86
C GLY A 93 -8.40 5.67 -7.22
N HIS A 94 -7.62 6.76 -7.33
CA HIS A 94 -7.05 7.20 -8.61
C HIS A 94 -6.04 6.23 -9.22
N LYS A 95 -5.40 5.38 -8.42
CA LYS A 95 -4.51 4.33 -8.93
C LYS A 95 -5.28 3.10 -9.41
N LEU A 96 -6.51 2.94 -8.93
CA LEU A 96 -7.45 1.87 -9.31
C LEU A 96 -8.44 2.33 -10.41
N MET A 97 -8.01 3.19 -11.33
CA MET A 97 -8.85 3.77 -12.40
C MET A 97 -10.06 4.58 -11.89
N GLY A 98 -10.11 4.85 -10.60
CA GLY A 98 -11.17 5.62 -9.95
C GLY A 98 -10.86 7.12 -9.89
N PRO A 99 -11.79 7.93 -9.36
CA PRO A 99 -11.60 9.36 -9.21
C PRO A 99 -10.48 9.72 -8.24
N MET A 100 -9.90 10.92 -8.43
CA MET A 100 -9.05 11.55 -7.41
C MET A 100 -9.86 11.92 -6.16
N GLY A 101 -9.19 12.06 -5.03
CA GLY A 101 -9.81 12.52 -3.77
C GLY A 101 -10.65 11.47 -3.05
N ILE A 102 -10.56 10.20 -3.45
CA ILE A 102 -11.17 9.08 -2.75
C ILE A 102 -10.19 7.92 -2.58
N GLY A 103 -10.35 7.18 -1.51
CA GLY A 103 -9.62 5.96 -1.20
C GLY A 103 -10.37 5.12 -0.19
N VAL A 104 -9.81 4.01 0.18
CA VAL A 104 -10.40 3.09 1.16
C VAL A 104 -9.37 2.80 2.25
N LEU A 105 -9.83 2.81 3.50
CA LEU A 105 -9.14 2.24 4.64
C LEU A 105 -9.98 1.08 5.18
N TYR A 106 -9.46 -0.13 5.05
CA TYR A 106 -9.95 -1.29 5.78
C TYR A 106 -9.33 -1.34 7.16
N GLY A 107 -10.10 -1.75 8.17
CA GLY A 107 -9.60 -2.06 9.50
C GLY A 107 -10.38 -3.20 10.13
N LYS A 108 -9.71 -4.05 10.94
CA LYS A 108 -10.37 -5.09 11.72
C LYS A 108 -11.35 -4.44 12.70
N GLU A 109 -12.60 -4.90 12.70
CA GLU A 109 -13.68 -4.34 13.52
C GLU A 109 -13.33 -4.29 15.02
N SER A 110 -12.67 -5.34 15.53
CA SER A 110 -12.23 -5.41 16.93
C SER A 110 -11.28 -4.29 17.33
N ILE A 111 -10.44 -3.81 16.40
CA ILE A 111 -9.55 -2.67 16.61
C ILE A 111 -10.31 -1.36 16.47
N LEU A 112 -11.06 -1.20 15.39
CA LEU A 112 -11.83 0.01 15.10
C LEU A 112 -12.82 0.38 16.21
N LYS A 113 -13.47 -0.59 16.84
CA LYS A 113 -14.39 -0.36 17.98
C LYS A 113 -13.71 0.38 19.13
N ASN A 114 -12.43 0.09 19.39
CA ASN A 114 -11.67 0.65 20.50
C ASN A 114 -10.90 1.93 20.13
N MET A 115 -10.82 2.29 18.84
CA MET A 115 -10.15 3.51 18.41
C MET A 115 -11.04 4.74 18.60
N GLN A 116 -10.42 5.87 18.92
CA GLN A 116 -11.08 7.17 18.83
C GLN A 116 -11.11 7.64 17.37
N PRO A 117 -12.15 8.39 16.96
CA PRO A 117 -12.19 8.97 15.62
C PRO A 117 -11.06 9.98 15.45
N PHE A 118 -10.49 10.05 14.24
CA PHE A 118 -9.43 10.99 13.90
C PHE A 118 -9.99 12.37 13.53
N LEU A 119 -11.12 12.38 12.80
CA LEU A 119 -11.85 13.59 12.43
C LEU A 119 -13.20 13.58 13.14
N THR A 120 -13.71 14.77 13.43
CA THR A 120 -15.03 14.96 14.04
C THR A 120 -15.86 15.89 13.18
N GLY A 121 -17.20 15.69 13.16
CA GLY A 121 -18.13 16.47 12.35
C GLY A 121 -19.55 15.91 12.38
N GLY A 122 -20.40 16.33 11.47
CA GLY A 122 -21.72 15.75 11.29
C GLY A 122 -21.67 14.27 10.90
N GLU A 123 -22.76 13.56 11.01
CA GLU A 123 -23.00 12.16 10.66
C GLU A 123 -22.26 11.12 11.53
N MET A 124 -21.04 11.43 12.04
CA MET A 124 -20.23 10.52 12.85
C MET A 124 -20.50 10.61 14.35
N ILE A 125 -21.29 11.59 14.79
CA ILE A 125 -21.64 11.87 16.18
C ILE A 125 -23.05 11.36 16.46
N ASN A 126 -23.24 10.68 17.62
CA ASN A 126 -24.53 10.27 18.09
C ASN A 126 -25.13 11.31 19.05
N SER A 127 -24.32 11.80 20.00
CA SER A 127 -24.71 12.88 20.91
C SER A 127 -23.52 13.76 21.29
N VAL A 128 -23.78 15.04 21.57
CA VAL A 128 -22.78 16.02 22.01
C VAL A 128 -23.29 16.73 23.25
N THR A 129 -22.43 16.85 24.26
CA THR A 129 -22.63 17.65 25.46
C THR A 129 -21.48 18.66 25.60
N ARG A 130 -21.51 19.50 26.65
CA ARG A 130 -20.40 20.41 26.95
C ARG A 130 -19.11 19.67 27.34
N ASP A 131 -19.23 18.48 27.90
CA ASP A 131 -18.13 17.71 28.50
C ASP A 131 -17.66 16.55 27.63
N GLY A 132 -18.35 16.27 26.50
CA GLY A 132 -17.97 15.15 25.63
C GLY A 132 -18.95 14.84 24.52
N ALA A 133 -18.66 13.79 23.80
CA ALA A 133 -19.49 13.27 22.71
C ALA A 133 -19.52 11.76 22.70
N THR A 134 -20.62 11.19 22.19
CA THR A 134 -20.70 9.79 21.79
C THR A 134 -20.73 9.69 20.26
N TYR A 135 -20.20 8.61 19.74
CA TYR A 135 -19.99 8.45 18.30
C TYR A 135 -20.93 7.42 17.70
N ALA A 136 -21.21 7.57 16.43
CA ALA A 136 -21.99 6.62 15.66
C ALA A 136 -21.32 5.24 15.59
N GLU A 137 -22.10 4.23 15.20
CA GLU A 137 -21.59 2.90 14.94
C GLU A 137 -20.64 2.88 13.73
N LEU A 138 -19.81 1.82 13.66
CA LEU A 138 -18.97 1.59 12.49
C LEU A 138 -19.82 1.32 11.23
N PRO A 139 -19.43 1.80 10.07
CA PRO A 139 -18.23 2.58 9.75
C PRO A 139 -18.36 4.08 9.97
N HIS A 140 -19.56 4.60 10.23
CA HIS A 140 -19.87 6.05 10.30
C HIS A 140 -19.03 6.80 11.34
N LYS A 141 -18.61 6.15 12.40
CA LYS A 141 -17.69 6.70 13.42
C LYS A 141 -16.43 7.36 12.83
N PHE A 142 -15.98 6.92 11.66
CA PHE A 142 -14.78 7.43 10.98
C PHE A 142 -15.09 8.24 9.71
N GLU A 143 -16.36 8.51 9.42
CA GLU A 143 -16.85 9.24 8.25
C GLU A 143 -17.38 10.61 8.66
N ALA A 144 -16.47 11.57 8.93
CA ALA A 144 -16.84 12.87 9.46
C ALA A 144 -17.29 13.86 8.38
N GLY A 145 -18.48 14.44 8.54
CA GLY A 145 -19.08 15.42 7.64
C GLY A 145 -19.68 14.79 6.38
N THR A 146 -20.04 15.62 5.41
CA THR A 146 -20.62 15.16 4.14
C THR A 146 -19.59 14.34 3.37
N VAL A 147 -19.87 13.06 3.16
CA VAL A 147 -18.99 12.13 2.47
C VAL A 147 -18.90 12.42 0.96
N ASN A 148 -17.80 12.04 0.33
CA ASN A 148 -17.60 12.15 -1.11
C ASN A 148 -18.41 11.08 -1.86
N ALA A 149 -19.73 11.23 -1.91
CA ALA A 149 -20.63 10.26 -2.52
C ALA A 149 -20.36 10.07 -4.04
N ALA A 150 -20.07 11.15 -4.76
CA ALA A 150 -19.73 11.08 -6.19
C ALA A 150 -18.45 10.27 -6.41
N GLY A 151 -17.42 10.49 -5.59
CA GLY A 151 -16.18 9.71 -5.61
C GLY A 151 -16.42 8.24 -5.31
N ALA A 152 -17.29 7.93 -4.34
CA ALA A 152 -17.63 6.54 -3.98
C ALA A 152 -18.31 5.80 -5.13
N VAL A 153 -19.27 6.43 -5.81
CA VAL A 153 -19.92 5.87 -7.01
C VAL A 153 -18.93 5.63 -8.14
N GLY A 154 -18.03 6.61 -8.40
CA GLY A 154 -16.98 6.47 -9.40
C GLY A 154 -15.98 5.36 -9.07
N LEU A 155 -15.58 5.23 -7.79
CA LEU A 155 -14.70 4.14 -7.34
C LEU A 155 -15.38 2.77 -7.48
N ALA A 156 -16.67 2.67 -7.15
CA ALA A 156 -17.45 1.43 -7.34
C ALA A 156 -17.49 1.01 -8.80
N ALA A 157 -17.69 1.97 -9.73
CA ALA A 157 -17.64 1.70 -11.18
C ALA A 157 -16.25 1.21 -11.62
N ALA A 158 -15.17 1.81 -11.12
CA ALA A 158 -13.79 1.41 -11.42
C ALA A 158 -13.50 -0.02 -10.91
N ILE A 159 -13.91 -0.35 -9.69
CA ILE A 159 -13.76 -1.70 -9.12
C ILE A 159 -14.52 -2.73 -9.98
N LYS A 160 -15.76 -2.41 -10.40
CA LYS A 160 -16.52 -3.28 -11.29
C LYS A 160 -15.78 -3.52 -12.60
N TYR A 161 -15.28 -2.47 -13.24
CA TYR A 161 -14.53 -2.56 -14.49
C TYR A 161 -13.28 -3.43 -14.38
N ILE A 162 -12.47 -3.26 -13.32
CA ILE A 162 -11.28 -4.10 -13.08
C ILE A 162 -11.66 -5.56 -12.84
N ASN A 163 -12.74 -5.82 -12.12
CA ASN A 163 -13.22 -7.19 -11.91
C ASN A 163 -13.73 -7.83 -13.22
N GLU A 164 -14.29 -7.06 -14.13
CA GLU A 164 -14.68 -7.55 -15.47
C GLU A 164 -13.47 -7.89 -16.36
N ILE A 165 -12.38 -7.11 -16.27
CA ILE A 165 -11.10 -7.44 -16.92
C ILE A 165 -10.49 -8.69 -16.29
N GLY A 166 -10.52 -8.79 -14.98
CA GLY A 166 -9.96 -9.89 -14.19
C GLY A 166 -8.48 -9.72 -13.86
N PHE A 167 -8.13 -9.93 -12.60
CA PHE A 167 -6.75 -9.77 -12.10
C PHE A 167 -5.77 -10.75 -12.77
N ASP A 168 -6.19 -11.97 -13.10
CA ASP A 168 -5.33 -12.94 -13.78
C ASP A 168 -4.85 -12.42 -15.13
N TYR A 169 -5.76 -11.78 -15.92
CA TYR A 169 -5.40 -11.16 -17.17
C TYR A 169 -4.44 -9.99 -16.99
N ILE A 170 -4.72 -9.12 -15.99
CA ILE A 170 -3.86 -7.96 -15.67
C ILE A 170 -2.45 -8.44 -15.34
N GLN A 171 -2.30 -9.40 -14.42
CA GLN A 171 -1.01 -9.93 -14.01
C GLN A 171 -0.24 -10.58 -15.16
N GLN A 172 -0.89 -11.41 -15.97
CA GLN A 172 -0.25 -12.03 -17.16
C GLN A 172 0.24 -10.97 -18.16
N LYS A 173 -0.55 -9.92 -18.35
CA LYS A 173 -0.20 -8.83 -19.26
C LYS A 173 1.00 -8.04 -18.73
N GLU A 174 1.00 -7.72 -17.46
CA GLU A 174 2.09 -7.01 -16.78
C GLU A 174 3.37 -7.85 -16.77
N GLU A 175 3.32 -9.13 -16.40
CA GLU A 175 4.47 -10.03 -16.46
C GLU A 175 5.10 -10.05 -17.84
N LYS A 176 4.28 -10.16 -18.89
CA LYS A 176 4.76 -10.14 -20.26
C LYS A 176 5.46 -8.82 -20.61
N LEU A 177 4.86 -7.69 -20.26
CA LEU A 177 5.41 -6.36 -20.57
C LEU A 177 6.68 -6.08 -19.76
N THR A 178 6.69 -6.42 -18.48
CA THR A 178 7.84 -6.28 -17.60
C THR A 178 9.02 -7.12 -18.09
N LYS A 179 8.76 -8.36 -18.52
CA LYS A 179 9.78 -9.22 -19.13
C LYS A 179 10.41 -8.59 -20.39
N ILE A 180 9.60 -8.00 -21.27
CA ILE A 180 10.09 -7.31 -22.47
C ILE A 180 10.96 -6.12 -22.07
N ALA A 181 10.49 -5.28 -21.15
CA ALA A 181 11.21 -4.08 -20.70
C ALA A 181 12.55 -4.45 -20.03
N ILE A 182 12.54 -5.35 -19.05
CA ILE A 182 13.74 -5.77 -18.31
C ILE A 182 14.77 -6.41 -19.26
N ASN A 183 14.33 -7.31 -20.15
CA ASN A 183 15.25 -7.96 -21.10
C ASN A 183 15.85 -6.98 -22.13
N GLY A 184 15.06 -5.99 -22.56
CA GLY A 184 15.56 -4.92 -23.41
C GLY A 184 16.62 -4.06 -22.72
N LEU A 185 16.37 -3.67 -21.47
CA LEU A 185 17.29 -2.86 -20.69
C LEU A 185 18.60 -3.60 -20.34
N LYS A 186 18.51 -4.87 -19.97
CA LYS A 186 19.69 -5.72 -19.65
C LYS A 186 20.71 -5.86 -20.80
N GLY A 187 20.28 -5.65 -22.04
CA GLY A 187 21.15 -5.73 -23.21
C GLY A 187 22.20 -4.61 -23.30
N HIS A 188 22.11 -3.57 -22.44
CA HIS A 188 22.94 -2.38 -22.51
C HIS A 188 23.83 -2.26 -21.27
N LYS A 189 25.16 -2.30 -21.48
CA LYS A 189 26.18 -2.28 -20.39
C LYS A 189 26.16 -1.01 -19.52
N TYR A 190 25.61 0.08 -20.02
CA TYR A 190 25.50 1.38 -19.35
C TYR A 190 24.15 1.60 -18.65
N ILE A 191 23.25 0.61 -18.70
CA ILE A 191 21.96 0.66 -18.01
C ILE A 191 22.01 -0.27 -16.80
N HIS A 192 21.61 0.25 -15.64
CA HIS A 192 21.55 -0.50 -14.40
C HIS A 192 20.11 -0.57 -13.92
N ILE A 193 19.55 -1.77 -13.88
CA ILE A 193 18.19 -2.01 -13.35
C ILE A 193 18.27 -1.90 -11.82
N LEU A 194 17.35 -1.16 -11.24
CA LEU A 194 17.15 -1.02 -9.81
C LEU A 194 16.06 -2.01 -9.34
N GLY A 195 16.33 -2.69 -8.24
CA GLY A 195 15.43 -3.73 -7.74
C GLY A 195 15.70 -5.11 -8.35
N SER A 196 14.70 -5.99 -8.32
CA SER A 196 14.79 -7.33 -8.88
C SER A 196 14.73 -7.30 -10.40
N ASP A 197 15.46 -8.19 -11.03
CA ASP A 197 15.33 -8.50 -12.44
C ASP A 197 14.43 -9.74 -12.70
N ASP A 198 13.84 -10.30 -11.63
CA ASP A 198 12.83 -11.35 -11.70
C ASP A 198 11.44 -10.76 -11.92
N TYR A 199 11.01 -10.76 -13.17
CA TYR A 199 9.71 -10.22 -13.59
C TYR A 199 8.49 -10.97 -13.03
N LYS A 200 8.67 -12.13 -12.36
CA LYS A 200 7.57 -12.89 -11.75
C LYS A 200 7.14 -12.33 -10.40
N ASN A 201 8.09 -11.71 -9.67
CA ASN A 201 7.83 -11.07 -8.39
C ASN A 201 7.77 -9.54 -8.52
N HIS A 202 7.30 -9.07 -9.68
CA HIS A 202 7.28 -7.68 -10.07
C HIS A 202 5.88 -7.26 -10.54
N THR A 203 5.52 -6.02 -10.28
CA THR A 203 4.44 -5.34 -11.02
C THR A 203 5.03 -4.58 -12.21
N GLY A 204 4.21 -3.95 -13.05
CA GLY A 204 4.60 -3.27 -14.28
C GLY A 204 5.57 -2.08 -14.14
N ILE A 205 6.47 -2.07 -13.16
CA ILE A 205 7.45 -1.01 -12.90
C ILE A 205 8.85 -1.52 -13.28
N ALA A 206 9.57 -0.80 -14.13
CA ALA A 206 10.97 -1.05 -14.44
C ALA A 206 11.79 0.21 -14.09
N ALA A 207 12.42 0.21 -12.91
CA ALA A 207 13.29 1.30 -12.49
C ALA A 207 14.73 1.06 -12.95
N PHE A 208 15.39 2.08 -13.51
CA PHE A 208 16.75 1.97 -13.99
C PHE A 208 17.51 3.29 -13.94
N THR A 209 18.83 3.23 -14.02
CA THR A 209 19.72 4.38 -14.21
C THR A 209 20.57 4.18 -15.44
N ILE A 210 21.08 5.28 -16.01
CA ILE A 210 22.00 5.27 -17.14
C ILE A 210 23.29 5.96 -16.71
N ASP A 211 24.43 5.35 -16.98
CA ASP A 211 25.73 5.91 -16.63
C ASP A 211 25.93 7.30 -17.25
N GLY A 212 26.27 8.26 -16.40
CA GLY A 212 26.57 9.63 -16.82
C GLY A 212 25.37 10.46 -17.28
N VAL A 213 24.13 9.95 -17.16
CA VAL A 213 22.92 10.68 -17.55
C VAL A 213 22.05 10.93 -16.31
N HIS A 214 21.64 12.19 -16.10
CA HIS A 214 20.76 12.52 -15.01
C HIS A 214 19.33 11.97 -15.24
N PRO A 215 18.64 11.43 -14.22
CA PRO A 215 17.29 10.87 -14.39
C PRO A 215 16.25 11.83 -14.99
N HIS A 216 16.36 13.13 -14.72
CA HIS A 216 15.48 14.13 -15.33
C HIS A 216 15.67 14.21 -16.84
N ASP A 217 16.93 14.15 -17.34
CA ASP A 217 17.22 14.17 -18.77
C ASP A 217 16.68 12.93 -19.47
N VAL A 218 16.79 11.76 -18.80
CA VAL A 218 16.19 10.51 -19.28
C VAL A 218 14.67 10.65 -19.39
N SER A 219 14.03 11.20 -18.33
CA SER A 219 12.58 11.40 -18.30
C SER A 219 12.11 12.37 -19.38
N GLU A 220 12.85 13.45 -19.61
CA GLU A 220 12.53 14.43 -20.63
C GLU A 220 12.62 13.82 -22.05
N ILE A 221 13.71 13.10 -22.34
CA ILE A 221 13.89 12.42 -23.65
C ILE A 221 12.81 11.38 -23.90
N LEU A 222 12.43 10.60 -22.88
CA LEU A 222 11.40 9.55 -23.01
C LEU A 222 9.98 10.10 -23.07
N SER A 223 9.77 11.40 -22.84
CA SER A 223 8.46 12.06 -22.94
C SER A 223 8.13 12.57 -24.35
N PHE A 224 9.09 12.55 -25.27
CA PHE A 224 8.91 12.85 -26.69
C PHE A 224 8.57 11.57 -27.48
#